data_0a11d300c6e26da632bf5cac7202b98c
#
_entry.id   0a11d300c6e26da632bf5cac7202b98c
#
_cell.length_a   1.000
_cell.length_b   1.000
_cell.length_c   1.000
_cell.angle_alpha   90.00
_cell.angle_beta   90.00
_cell.angle_gamma   90.00
#
_symmetry.space_group_name_H-M   'P 1'
#
loop_
_entity.id
_entity.type
_entity.pdbx_description
1 polymer ?
#
loop_
_entity_poly.entity_id
_entity_poly.type
_entity_poly.pdbx_seq_one_letter_code
_entity_poly.pdbx_strand_id
1 'polypeptide(L)'
;MLGSIPAPGGGGESGLTWAEGTLWVGQYRARKIYQIDPQTGAILRTIESNRYVTGVTWVDGELWHGTWEGDQSDVRRVDPKTGEVLEKLEMPPGVYVSGLESDGGDQFFCGGGSSGKVRVVRRLKRKSAAR
;
A
#
# COMPACT_ATOMS: atom_id res chain seq x y z
N MET A 1 -5.58 -11.99 -22.35
CA MET A 1 -4.37 -11.30 -21.83
C MET A 1 -3.84 -10.37 -22.91
N LEU A 2 -3.59 -9.11 -22.56
CA LEU A 2 -3.09 -8.13 -23.52
C LEU A 2 -1.56 -8.11 -23.56
N GLY A 3 -0.90 -8.40 -22.44
CA GLY A 3 0.55 -8.38 -22.36
C GLY A 3 1.04 -8.55 -20.94
N SER A 4 2.34 -8.45 -20.77
CA SER A 4 2.95 -8.48 -19.45
C SER A 4 4.19 -7.61 -19.45
N ILE A 5 4.58 -7.13 -18.28
CA ILE A 5 5.81 -6.40 -18.05
C ILE A 5 6.55 -7.06 -16.89
N PRO A 6 7.88 -6.89 -16.81
CA PRO A 6 8.63 -7.48 -15.71
C PRO A 6 8.15 -6.97 -14.36
N ALA A 7 8.05 -7.86 -13.38
CA ALA A 7 7.76 -7.47 -12.01
C ALA A 7 9.04 -6.98 -11.33
N PRO A 8 8.98 -5.87 -10.60
CA PRO A 8 10.15 -5.38 -9.88
C PRO A 8 10.54 -6.37 -8.76
N GLY A 9 11.83 -6.54 -8.56
CA GLY A 9 12.32 -7.45 -7.53
C GLY A 9 12.20 -8.92 -7.87
N GLY A 10 11.88 -9.26 -9.12
CA GLY A 10 11.86 -10.66 -9.56
C GLY A 10 10.63 -11.45 -9.15
N GLY A 11 9.55 -10.80 -8.76
CA GLY A 11 8.31 -11.46 -8.36
C GLY A 11 7.99 -11.25 -6.90
N GLY A 12 6.89 -11.86 -6.43
CA GLY A 12 6.47 -11.73 -5.04
C GLY A 12 5.71 -10.43 -4.75
N GLU A 13 5.05 -9.87 -5.78
CA GLU A 13 4.23 -8.67 -5.64
C GLU A 13 3.06 -8.96 -4.72
N SER A 14 2.79 -8.02 -3.82
CA SER A 14 1.74 -8.20 -2.83
C SER A 14 0.56 -7.27 -3.06
N GLY A 15 0.80 -6.05 -3.50
CA GLY A 15 -0.25 -5.10 -3.76
C GLY A 15 0.12 -4.22 -4.93
N LEU A 16 -0.88 -3.56 -5.50
CA LEU A 16 -0.70 -2.85 -6.77
C LEU A 16 -1.78 -1.78 -6.88
N THR A 17 -1.37 -0.57 -7.24
CA THR A 17 -2.34 0.50 -7.49
C THR A 17 -1.88 1.36 -8.67
N TRP A 18 -2.86 1.91 -9.37
CA TRP A 18 -2.63 2.84 -10.48
C TRP A 18 -2.76 4.26 -9.97
N ALA A 19 -1.77 5.09 -10.22
CA ALA A 19 -1.83 6.48 -9.83
C ALA A 19 -0.90 7.33 -10.67
N GLU A 20 -1.40 8.44 -11.14
CA GLU A 20 -0.62 9.45 -11.87
C GLU A 20 0.11 8.89 -13.08
N GLY A 21 -0.56 8.01 -13.81
CA GLY A 21 -0.02 7.42 -15.02
C GLY A 21 1.01 6.33 -14.81
N THR A 22 1.22 5.89 -13.58
CA THR A 22 2.19 4.86 -13.24
C THR A 22 1.56 3.80 -12.33
N LEU A 23 2.28 2.70 -12.15
CA LEU A 23 1.90 1.65 -11.20
C LEU A 23 2.78 1.74 -9.96
N TRP A 24 2.16 1.54 -8.81
CA TRP A 24 2.87 1.41 -7.54
C TRP A 24 2.70 -0.04 -7.09
N VAL A 25 3.79 -0.75 -6.92
CA VAL A 25 3.80 -2.21 -6.72
C VAL A 25 4.47 -2.51 -5.39
N GLY A 26 3.74 -3.16 -4.48
CA GLY A 26 4.31 -3.65 -3.24
C GLY A 26 5.04 -4.95 -3.45
N GLN A 27 6.19 -5.10 -2.83
CA GLN A 27 6.97 -6.34 -2.84
C GLN A 27 7.13 -6.78 -1.39
N TYR A 28 6.47 -7.88 -1.04
CA TYR A 28 6.32 -8.31 0.35
C TYR A 28 7.67 -8.56 1.02
N ARG A 29 8.43 -9.51 0.50
CA ARG A 29 9.66 -9.98 1.15
C ARG A 29 10.76 -8.93 1.19
N ALA A 30 10.85 -8.13 0.13
CA ALA A 30 11.87 -7.09 0.05
C ALA A 30 11.52 -5.87 0.92
N ARG A 31 10.28 -5.79 1.42
CA ARG A 31 9.80 -4.64 2.20
C ARG A 31 9.93 -3.36 1.41
N LYS A 32 9.46 -3.39 0.17
CA LYS A 32 9.61 -2.24 -0.75
C LYS A 32 8.33 -1.99 -1.52
N ILE A 33 8.16 -0.75 -1.94
CA ILE A 33 7.15 -0.34 -2.90
C ILE A 33 7.90 0.29 -4.06
N TYR A 34 7.59 -0.16 -5.27
CA TYR A 34 8.21 0.38 -6.49
C TYR A 34 7.17 1.15 -7.29
N GLN A 35 7.57 2.34 -7.76
CA GLN A 35 6.84 3.02 -8.81
C GLN A 35 7.44 2.58 -10.14
N ILE A 36 6.62 2.07 -11.04
CA ILE A 36 7.12 1.55 -12.31
C ILE A 36 6.39 2.15 -13.49
N ASP A 37 7.11 2.21 -14.61
CA ASP A 37 6.55 2.56 -15.90
C ASP A 37 5.61 1.43 -16.35
N PRO A 38 4.33 1.72 -16.64
CA PRO A 38 3.38 0.66 -16.98
C PRO A 38 3.62 0.02 -18.36
N GLN A 39 4.44 0.62 -19.19
CA GLN A 39 4.72 0.08 -20.51
C GLN A 39 5.96 -0.80 -20.54
N THR A 40 6.97 -0.46 -19.77
CA THR A 40 8.26 -1.15 -19.79
C THR A 40 8.58 -1.93 -18.53
N GLY A 41 7.93 -1.62 -17.42
CA GLY A 41 8.29 -2.18 -16.12
C GLY A 41 9.50 -1.53 -15.49
N ALA A 42 10.06 -0.48 -16.09
CA ALA A 42 11.22 0.21 -15.54
C ALA A 42 10.89 0.80 -14.17
N ILE A 43 11.79 0.62 -13.23
CA ILE A 43 11.63 1.15 -11.87
C ILE A 43 11.95 2.66 -11.92
N LEU A 44 10.96 3.47 -11.56
CA LEU A 44 11.09 4.92 -11.50
C LEU A 44 11.46 5.41 -10.11
N ARG A 45 11.01 4.68 -9.09
CA ARG A 45 11.24 5.06 -7.69
C ARG A 45 11.09 3.83 -6.80
N THR A 46 11.88 3.80 -5.71
CA THR A 46 11.80 2.74 -4.71
C THR A 46 11.55 3.37 -3.34
N ILE A 47 10.56 2.85 -2.64
CA ILE A 47 10.26 3.24 -1.26
C ILE A 47 10.55 2.03 -0.38
N GLU A 48 11.26 2.23 0.72
CA GLU A 48 11.57 1.16 1.65
C GLU A 48 10.66 1.21 2.87
N SER A 49 10.29 0.04 3.36
CA SER A 49 9.47 -0.12 4.56
C SER A 49 10.28 -0.90 5.59
N ASN A 50 9.99 -0.66 6.88
CA ASN A 50 10.61 -1.46 7.94
C ASN A 50 9.78 -2.70 8.30
N ARG A 51 8.67 -2.94 7.59
CA ARG A 51 7.84 -4.14 7.73
C ARG A 51 7.53 -4.69 6.35
N TYR A 52 7.13 -5.95 6.29
CA TYR A 52 6.66 -6.54 5.03
C TYR A 52 5.48 -5.74 4.49
N VAL A 53 5.52 -5.43 3.19
CA VAL A 53 4.48 -4.65 2.51
C VAL A 53 3.40 -5.60 2.02
N THR A 54 2.14 -5.29 2.33
CA THR A 54 1.00 -6.10 1.92
C THR A 54 0.21 -5.40 0.82
N GLY A 55 -0.91 -4.76 1.13
CA GLY A 55 -1.70 -4.06 0.13
C GLY A 55 -1.18 -2.66 -0.14
N VAL A 56 -1.45 -2.15 -1.34
CA VAL A 56 -1.06 -0.78 -1.73
C VAL A 56 -2.27 -0.12 -2.37
N THR A 57 -2.57 1.10 -1.98
CA THR A 57 -3.67 1.86 -2.57
C THR A 57 -3.33 3.35 -2.63
N TRP A 58 -4.14 4.09 -3.39
CA TRP A 58 -3.94 5.52 -3.60
C TRP A 58 -5.29 6.23 -3.47
N VAL A 59 -5.33 7.27 -2.67
CA VAL A 59 -6.53 8.07 -2.49
C VAL A 59 -6.15 9.52 -2.18
N ASP A 60 -6.82 10.47 -2.81
CA ASP A 60 -6.63 11.92 -2.58
C ASP A 60 -5.17 12.36 -2.70
N GLY A 61 -4.44 11.82 -3.68
CA GLY A 61 -3.04 12.15 -3.87
C GLY A 61 -2.12 11.52 -2.83
N GLU A 62 -2.61 10.58 -2.05
CA GLU A 62 -1.86 9.94 -0.98
C GLU A 62 -1.62 8.47 -1.28
N LEU A 63 -0.39 8.03 -1.00
CA LEU A 63 -0.01 6.62 -1.11
C LEU A 63 -0.17 5.97 0.25
N TRP A 64 -0.97 4.92 0.31
CA TRP A 64 -1.22 4.15 1.52
C TRP A 64 -0.87 2.70 1.29
N HIS A 65 -0.34 2.04 2.30
CA HIS A 65 -0.08 0.60 2.21
C HIS A 65 -0.28 -0.08 3.54
N GLY A 66 -0.54 -1.38 3.47
CA GLY A 66 -0.58 -2.23 4.65
C GLY A 66 0.77 -2.84 4.93
N THR A 67 0.95 -3.28 6.15
CA THR A 67 2.15 -4.02 6.57
C THR A 67 1.78 -5.23 7.39
N TRP A 68 2.76 -6.12 7.52
CA TRP A 68 2.64 -7.28 8.40
C TRP A 68 4.04 -7.65 8.89
N GLU A 69 4.19 -7.78 10.20
CA GLU A 69 5.46 -8.21 10.80
C GLU A 69 5.15 -8.90 12.11
N GLY A 70 5.38 -10.23 12.18
CA GLY A 70 5.03 -11.00 13.37
C GLY A 70 3.53 -10.98 13.64
N ASP A 71 3.12 -10.51 14.81
CA ASP A 71 1.72 -10.35 15.17
C ASP A 71 1.22 -8.91 14.99
N GLN A 72 2.00 -8.07 14.34
CA GLN A 72 1.69 -6.65 14.15
C GLN A 72 1.39 -6.34 12.70
N SER A 73 0.42 -5.48 12.50
CA SER A 73 0.06 -4.92 11.19
C SER A 73 -0.35 -3.48 11.37
N ASP A 74 -0.11 -2.68 10.37
CA ASP A 74 -0.65 -1.33 10.32
C ASP A 74 -0.99 -0.93 8.89
N VAL A 75 -1.69 0.18 8.77
CA VAL A 75 -1.92 0.85 7.50
C VAL A 75 -1.19 2.17 7.57
N ARG A 76 -0.35 2.45 6.59
CA ARG A 76 0.55 3.62 6.61
C ARG A 76 0.30 4.53 5.42
N ARG A 77 0.36 5.82 5.69
CA ARG A 77 0.50 6.81 4.64
C ARG A 77 1.97 7.17 4.52
N VAL A 78 2.51 7.11 3.31
CA VAL A 78 3.91 7.47 3.07
C VAL A 78 4.00 8.57 2.03
N ASP A 79 5.03 9.38 2.15
CA ASP A 79 5.34 10.38 1.14
C ASP A 79 5.84 9.65 -0.11
N PRO A 80 5.16 9.79 -1.26
CA PRO A 80 5.57 9.05 -2.45
C PRO A 80 6.90 9.51 -3.03
N LYS A 81 7.40 10.65 -2.60
CA LYS A 81 8.69 11.15 -3.08
C LYS A 81 9.86 10.69 -2.22
N THR A 82 9.67 10.62 -0.91
CA THR A 82 10.75 10.33 0.03
C THR A 82 10.63 8.98 0.69
N GLY A 83 9.40 8.41 0.74
CA GLY A 83 9.14 7.19 1.48
C GLY A 83 8.95 7.39 2.98
N GLU A 84 8.97 8.63 3.42
CA GLU A 84 8.76 8.93 4.84
C GLU A 84 7.36 8.50 5.28
N VAL A 85 7.26 7.84 6.42
CA VAL A 85 5.96 7.45 7.00
C VAL A 85 5.34 8.69 7.64
N LEU A 86 4.19 9.10 7.12
CA LEU A 86 3.50 10.32 7.56
C LEU A 86 2.40 10.02 8.57
N GLU A 87 1.78 8.85 8.47
CA GLU A 87 0.72 8.40 9.38
C GLU A 87 0.77 6.90 9.53
N LYS A 88 0.33 6.40 10.68
CA LYS A 88 0.13 4.98 10.93
C LYS A 88 -1.20 4.75 11.61
N LEU A 89 -1.92 3.73 11.14
CA LEU A 89 -3.12 3.24 11.78
C LEU A 89 -2.80 1.83 12.27
N GLU A 90 -2.34 1.71 13.49
CA GLU A 90 -1.90 0.42 14.04
C GLU A 90 -3.12 -0.46 14.31
N MET A 91 -3.04 -1.72 13.89
CA MET A 91 -4.07 -2.70 14.17
C MET A 91 -3.83 -3.32 15.54
N PRO A 92 -4.89 -3.78 16.22
CA PRO A 92 -4.70 -4.56 17.45
C PRO A 92 -3.84 -5.80 17.15
N PRO A 93 -3.09 -6.30 18.15
CA PRO A 93 -2.29 -7.51 17.96
C PRO A 93 -3.12 -8.67 17.41
N GLY A 94 -2.57 -9.38 16.44
CA GLY A 94 -3.26 -10.50 15.79
C GLY A 94 -4.26 -10.11 14.72
N VAL A 95 -4.46 -8.83 14.48
CA VAL A 95 -5.29 -8.33 13.38
C VAL A 95 -4.39 -7.94 12.24
N TYR A 96 -4.47 -8.65 11.12
CA TYR A 96 -3.54 -8.50 10.01
C TYR A 96 -4.18 -7.84 8.81
N VAL A 97 -3.38 -7.06 8.08
CA VAL A 97 -3.78 -6.44 6.82
C VAL A 97 -3.04 -7.13 5.69
N SER A 98 -3.77 -7.78 4.79
CA SER A 98 -3.17 -8.38 3.60
C SER A 98 -3.58 -7.62 2.33
N GLY A 99 -4.87 -7.48 2.06
CA GLY A 99 -5.36 -6.64 0.97
C GLY A 99 -5.82 -5.31 1.51
N LEU A 100 -5.73 -4.28 0.71
CA LEU A 100 -6.11 -2.92 1.12
C LEU A 100 -6.68 -2.18 -0.08
N GLU A 101 -7.86 -1.59 0.10
CA GLU A 101 -8.46 -0.75 -0.93
C GLU A 101 -9.21 0.41 -0.28
N SER A 102 -9.16 1.54 -0.93
CA SER A 102 -9.87 2.74 -0.51
C SER A 102 -11.28 2.76 -1.10
N ASP A 103 -12.23 3.35 -0.39
CA ASP A 103 -13.55 3.65 -0.96
C ASP A 103 -13.58 4.98 -1.71
N GLY A 104 -12.43 5.63 -1.86
CA GLY A 104 -12.33 6.95 -2.46
C GLY A 104 -12.53 8.09 -1.47
N GLY A 105 -12.84 7.78 -0.23
CA GLY A 105 -13.05 8.75 0.86
C GLY A 105 -12.17 8.44 2.06
N ASP A 106 -12.78 8.40 3.24
CA ASP A 106 -12.03 8.24 4.48
C ASP A 106 -11.97 6.81 5.01
N GLN A 107 -12.45 5.83 4.25
CA GLN A 107 -12.46 4.44 4.67
C GLN A 107 -11.56 3.59 3.81
N PHE A 108 -10.92 2.60 4.47
CA PHE A 108 -10.21 1.52 3.81
C PHE A 108 -10.88 0.20 4.15
N PHE A 109 -10.90 -0.70 3.17
CA PHE A 109 -11.31 -2.08 3.37
C PHE A 109 -10.05 -2.94 3.40
N CYS A 110 -9.92 -3.77 4.42
CA CYS A 110 -8.74 -4.60 4.62
C CYS A 110 -9.15 -6.06 4.72
N GLY A 111 -8.56 -6.90 3.89
CA GLY A 111 -8.61 -8.33 4.10
C GLY A 111 -7.49 -8.71 5.06
N GLY A 112 -7.64 -9.76 5.82
CA GLY A 112 -6.60 -10.11 6.77
C GLY A 112 -6.48 -11.59 7.05
N GLY A 113 -5.39 -12.20 6.58
CA GLY A 113 -5.01 -13.56 6.90
C GLY A 113 -6.13 -14.57 6.73
N SER A 114 -6.28 -15.44 7.70
CA SER A 114 -7.31 -16.48 7.70
C SER A 114 -8.56 -16.10 8.50
N SER A 115 -8.75 -14.80 8.77
CA SER A 115 -9.86 -14.34 9.63
C SER A 115 -11.23 -14.60 9.04
N GLY A 116 -11.34 -14.71 7.71
CA GLY A 116 -12.64 -14.81 7.03
C GLY A 116 -13.41 -13.50 7.05
N LYS A 117 -12.75 -12.39 7.35
CA LYS A 117 -13.42 -11.09 7.50
C LYS A 117 -12.80 -10.04 6.60
N VAL A 118 -13.63 -9.11 6.17
CA VAL A 118 -13.18 -7.84 5.59
C VAL A 118 -13.43 -6.79 6.67
N ARG A 119 -12.39 -6.09 7.03
CA ARG A 119 -12.47 -5.06 8.08
C ARG A 119 -12.48 -3.69 7.45
N VAL A 120 -13.12 -2.76 8.14
CA VAL A 120 -13.19 -1.36 7.73
C VAL A 120 -12.33 -0.55 8.68
N VAL A 121 -11.41 0.23 8.11
CA VAL A 121 -10.52 1.10 8.87
C VAL A 121 -10.76 2.52 8.37
N ARG A 122 -10.90 3.46 9.28
CA ARG A 122 -11.14 4.84 8.92
C ARG A 122 -9.84 5.63 8.96
N ARG A 123 -9.57 6.32 7.86
CA ARG A 123 -8.54 7.32 7.77
C ARG A 123 -9.00 8.54 8.60
N LEU A 124 -8.09 9.13 9.38
CA LEU A 124 -8.45 10.33 10.11
C LEU A 124 -8.86 11.41 9.12
N LYS A 125 -10.03 12.00 9.38
CA LYS A 125 -10.55 13.05 8.52
C LYS A 125 -9.71 14.30 8.72
N ARG A 126 -9.12 14.78 7.63
CA ARG A 126 -8.30 15.98 7.69
C ARG A 126 -9.18 17.22 7.68
N LYS A 127 -8.77 18.19 8.49
CA LYS A 127 -9.31 19.52 8.30
C LYS A 127 -8.82 20.02 6.97
N SER A 128 -9.75 20.53 6.17
CA SER A 128 -9.36 21.07 4.90
C SER A 128 -8.56 22.34 5.11
N ALA A 129 -7.34 22.36 4.59
CA ALA A 129 -6.48 23.53 4.69
C ALA A 129 -7.01 24.71 3.87
N ALA A 130 -7.93 24.44 2.98
CA ALA A 130 -8.50 25.46 2.10
C ALA A 130 -9.60 26.26 2.75
N ARG A 131 -9.97 25.98 3.97
CA ARG A 131 -11.03 26.71 4.65
C ARG A 131 -10.54 27.97 5.27
#